data_a1d425c0b09317528680ca1ba52de493
#
_entry.id   a1d425c0b09317528680ca1ba52de493
#
_cell.length_a   1.000
_cell.length_b   1.000
_cell.length_c   1.000
_cell.angle_alpha   90.00
_cell.angle_beta   90.00
_cell.angle_gamma   90.00
#
_symmetry.space_group_name_H-M   'P 1'
#
loop_
_entity.id
_entity.type
_entity.pdbx_description
1 polymer ?
#
loop_
_entity_poly.entity_id
_entity_poly.type
_entity_poly.pdbx_seq_one_letter_code
_entity_poly.pdbx_strand_id
1 'polypeptide(L)'
;MQQATKQPAVLLVHDYYQVPGGEDVVVANEKHLLETHGHAAALYVRRNEEISRMGALEKIRSALGMFFSIRTYREVRRSIRENRISLVHVHNTLPLIGPAVYYAALREGVPVVQTVHNFRLLCPNAIFYRDGHICEDCTKKGLHCAVKHRCYRGSRLQTVLCVLSTRLHRALKTYSRLHYITLTDFNRQKLLALEQIPPENVSVKPNFVEPPKTIVPYAARENQVVYIGRLDALKGIRLLLEAWVRYERSGGGMKLIICGTGPEEAWCREYLTREKLKQVELRGFVPNSAARALMGQSKALILPTQWYEGFPMTIVEAFSAATPVICSDLGNAGSLISDGVTGFKFPADSAEQLAQTLNRLQHAESVSEGALKTYQENFTAEANYRQLMAIYSKAMQKSGERNEPSCG
;
A
#
# COMPACT_ATOMS: atom_id res chain seq x y z
N MET A 1 -41.61 -5.46 11.95
CA MET A 1 -40.98 -4.89 10.73
C MET A 1 -39.63 -4.31 11.13
N GLN A 2 -38.53 -5.03 10.92
CA GLN A 2 -37.16 -4.47 11.05
C GLN A 2 -37.02 -3.39 9.99
N GLN A 3 -36.82 -2.15 10.42
CA GLN A 3 -36.39 -1.08 9.50
C GLN A 3 -35.10 -1.56 8.84
N ALA A 4 -35.16 -1.80 7.53
CA ALA A 4 -33.97 -2.04 6.76
C ALA A 4 -33.04 -0.82 6.96
N THR A 5 -31.98 -0.98 7.73
CA THR A 5 -30.99 0.08 7.96
C THR A 5 -30.44 0.46 6.60
N LYS A 6 -30.78 1.67 6.16
CA LYS A 6 -30.36 2.20 4.86
C LYS A 6 -28.83 2.15 4.81
N GLN A 7 -28.30 1.41 3.86
CA GLN A 7 -26.84 1.30 3.69
C GLN A 7 -26.22 2.69 3.51
N PRO A 8 -25.07 2.98 4.14
CA PRO A 8 -24.45 4.29 4.04
C PRO A 8 -24.06 4.63 2.59
N ALA A 9 -24.37 5.84 2.17
CA ALA A 9 -23.83 6.41 0.93
C ALA A 9 -22.42 6.93 1.18
N VAL A 10 -21.44 6.51 0.38
CA VAL A 10 -20.03 6.78 0.59
C VAL A 10 -19.47 7.66 -0.53
N LEU A 11 -18.70 8.68 -0.17
CA LEU A 11 -17.88 9.45 -1.11
C LEU A 11 -16.44 8.97 -1.02
N LEU A 12 -15.97 8.26 -2.04
CA LEU A 12 -14.57 7.88 -2.18
C LEU A 12 -13.78 9.05 -2.77
N VAL A 13 -12.66 9.40 -2.15
CA VAL A 13 -11.82 10.54 -2.55
C VAL A 13 -10.42 10.06 -2.87
N HIS A 14 -9.93 10.36 -4.08
CA HIS A 14 -8.62 9.91 -4.52
C HIS A 14 -7.95 10.86 -5.52
N ASP A 15 -6.64 11.06 -5.36
CA ASP A 15 -5.78 11.79 -6.29
C ASP A 15 -4.89 10.79 -7.03
N TYR A 16 -5.23 10.49 -8.29
CA TYR A 16 -4.55 9.50 -9.12
C TYR A 16 -3.13 9.92 -9.47
N TYR A 17 -2.19 8.99 -9.38
CA TYR A 17 -0.82 9.19 -9.82
C TYR A 17 -0.71 9.30 -11.35
N GLN A 18 0.39 9.89 -11.84
CA GLN A 18 0.68 9.93 -13.28
C GLN A 18 0.96 8.53 -13.86
N VAL A 19 1.60 7.67 -13.05
CA VAL A 19 1.80 6.27 -13.36
C VAL A 19 0.90 5.48 -12.42
N PRO A 20 -0.07 4.73 -12.94
CA PRO A 20 -0.99 3.95 -12.12
C PRO A 20 -0.24 3.05 -11.14
N GLY A 21 -0.67 3.05 -9.89
CA GLY A 21 -0.09 2.28 -8.80
C GLY A 21 -1.09 1.36 -8.13
N GLY A 22 -0.63 0.59 -7.14
CA GLY A 22 -1.48 -0.30 -6.37
C GLY A 22 -2.63 0.42 -5.65
N GLU A 23 -2.41 1.66 -5.21
CA GLU A 23 -3.45 2.49 -4.56
C GLU A 23 -4.65 2.77 -5.50
N ASP A 24 -4.38 3.00 -6.79
CA ASP A 24 -5.43 3.29 -7.79
C ASP A 24 -6.34 2.07 -8.01
N VAL A 25 -5.75 0.87 -8.01
CA VAL A 25 -6.49 -0.40 -8.12
C VAL A 25 -7.33 -0.64 -6.88
N VAL A 26 -6.81 -0.32 -5.70
CA VAL A 26 -7.55 -0.49 -4.43
C VAL A 26 -8.81 0.37 -4.41
N VAL A 27 -8.75 1.63 -4.84
CA VAL A 27 -9.93 2.51 -4.91
C VAL A 27 -11.01 1.95 -5.84
N ALA A 28 -10.61 1.44 -7.01
CA ALA A 28 -11.53 0.82 -7.96
C ALA A 28 -12.17 -0.44 -7.36
N ASN A 29 -11.38 -1.29 -6.71
CA ASN A 29 -11.86 -2.51 -6.07
C ASN A 29 -12.81 -2.21 -4.90
N GLU A 30 -12.49 -1.23 -4.03
CA GLU A 30 -13.37 -0.86 -2.93
C GLU A 30 -14.68 -0.23 -3.41
N LYS A 31 -14.63 0.60 -4.48
CA LYS A 31 -15.85 1.10 -5.10
C LYS A 31 -16.73 -0.03 -5.60
N HIS A 32 -16.15 -0.95 -6.36
CA HIS A 32 -16.87 -2.11 -6.87
C HIS A 32 -17.45 -2.96 -5.73
N LEU A 33 -16.67 -3.20 -4.69
CA LEU A 33 -17.10 -3.95 -3.50
C LEU A 33 -18.30 -3.30 -2.82
N LEU A 34 -18.29 -1.98 -2.62
CA LEU A 34 -19.41 -1.24 -2.04
C LEU A 34 -20.66 -1.33 -2.92
N GLU A 35 -20.52 -1.11 -4.23
CA GLU A 35 -21.64 -1.16 -5.17
C GLU A 35 -22.26 -2.56 -5.28
N THR A 36 -21.44 -3.61 -5.28
CA THR A 36 -21.91 -5.00 -5.30
C THR A 36 -22.73 -5.35 -4.07
N HIS A 37 -22.44 -4.70 -2.93
CA HIS A 37 -23.23 -4.86 -1.70
C HIS A 37 -24.35 -3.82 -1.58
N GLY A 38 -24.68 -3.08 -2.63
CA GLY A 38 -25.83 -2.18 -2.70
C GLY A 38 -25.63 -0.79 -2.09
N HIS A 39 -24.38 -0.41 -1.76
CA HIS A 39 -24.09 0.96 -1.31
C HIS A 39 -24.05 1.94 -2.49
N ALA A 40 -24.56 3.15 -2.28
CA ALA A 40 -24.31 4.26 -3.18
C ALA A 40 -22.85 4.73 -2.97
N ALA A 41 -21.98 4.56 -3.98
CA ALA A 41 -20.58 4.95 -3.93
C ALA A 41 -20.27 6.03 -4.99
N ALA A 42 -20.17 7.28 -4.55
CA ALA A 42 -19.74 8.40 -5.39
C ALA A 42 -18.22 8.53 -5.38
N LEU A 43 -17.65 9.13 -6.45
CA LEU A 43 -16.21 9.40 -6.56
C LEU A 43 -15.95 10.90 -6.66
N TYR A 44 -15.01 11.39 -5.85
CA TYR A 44 -14.36 12.68 -6.06
C TYR A 44 -12.89 12.46 -6.36
N VAL A 45 -12.48 12.67 -7.60
CA VAL A 45 -11.14 12.34 -8.07
C VAL A 45 -10.46 13.51 -8.75
N ARG A 46 -9.13 13.57 -8.61
CA ARG A 46 -8.24 14.42 -9.39
C ARG A 46 -7.15 13.53 -10.01
N ARG A 47 -6.50 14.04 -11.04
CA ARG A 47 -5.43 13.30 -11.74
C ARG A 47 -4.17 14.15 -11.81
N ASN A 48 -3.04 13.59 -11.40
CA ASN A 48 -1.76 14.29 -11.42
C ASN A 48 -1.31 14.71 -12.82
N GLU A 49 -1.88 14.12 -13.88
CA GLU A 49 -1.70 14.57 -15.26
C GLU A 49 -2.19 15.99 -15.49
N GLU A 50 -3.17 16.47 -14.72
CA GLU A 50 -3.65 17.83 -14.78
C GLU A 50 -2.53 18.85 -14.58
N ILE A 51 -1.52 18.52 -13.72
CA ILE A 51 -0.40 19.41 -13.40
C ILE A 51 0.46 19.73 -14.65
N SER A 52 0.59 18.78 -15.56
CA SER A 52 1.38 18.97 -16.79
C SER A 52 0.73 20.00 -17.74
N ARG A 53 -0.59 20.12 -17.67
CA ARG A 53 -1.41 21.04 -18.50
C ARG A 53 -1.63 22.41 -17.85
N MET A 54 -1.24 22.57 -16.58
CA MET A 54 -1.43 23.82 -15.82
C MET A 54 -0.45 24.90 -16.26
N GLY A 55 -0.98 26.14 -16.42
CA GLY A 55 -0.17 27.34 -16.53
C GLY A 55 0.54 27.72 -15.22
N ALA A 56 1.43 28.72 -15.26
CA ALA A 56 2.23 29.12 -14.09
C ALA A 56 1.35 29.53 -12.89
N LEU A 57 0.30 30.32 -13.09
CA LEU A 57 -0.64 30.75 -12.06
C LEU A 57 -1.40 29.57 -11.44
N GLU A 58 -1.82 28.59 -12.25
CA GLU A 58 -2.51 27.40 -11.78
C GLU A 58 -1.59 26.50 -10.96
N LYS A 59 -0.30 26.38 -11.35
CA LYS A 59 0.71 25.66 -10.55
C LYS A 59 0.93 26.32 -9.18
N ILE A 60 0.96 27.64 -9.12
CA ILE A 60 1.03 28.38 -7.85
C ILE A 60 -0.22 28.13 -7.00
N ARG A 61 -1.42 28.24 -7.60
CA ARG A 61 -2.68 27.93 -6.90
C ARG A 61 -2.74 26.48 -6.41
N SER A 62 -2.25 25.55 -7.21
CA SER A 62 -2.16 24.13 -6.82
C SER A 62 -1.20 23.92 -5.65
N ALA A 63 -0.04 24.59 -5.65
CA ALA A 63 0.91 24.56 -4.55
C ALA A 63 0.32 25.14 -3.26
N LEU A 64 -0.43 26.23 -3.34
CA LEU A 64 -1.18 26.79 -2.21
C LEU A 64 -2.35 25.88 -1.79
N GLY A 65 -2.92 25.13 -2.73
CA GLY A 65 -3.95 24.12 -2.49
C GLY A 65 -3.49 22.98 -1.56
N MET A 66 -2.18 22.77 -1.43
CA MET A 66 -1.62 21.85 -0.43
C MET A 66 -1.94 22.27 1.02
N PHE A 67 -2.15 23.57 1.26
CA PHE A 67 -2.61 24.09 2.54
C PHE A 67 -4.13 24.04 2.64
N PHE A 68 -4.82 24.60 1.65
CA PHE A 68 -6.27 24.59 1.59
C PHE A 68 -6.78 24.90 0.19
N SER A 69 -7.46 23.96 -0.45
CA SER A 69 -8.08 24.13 -1.76
C SER A 69 -9.55 24.57 -1.62
N ILE A 70 -9.85 25.84 -1.89
CA ILE A 70 -11.23 26.35 -1.87
C ILE A 70 -12.11 25.61 -2.88
N ARG A 71 -11.54 25.24 -4.04
CA ARG A 71 -12.22 24.44 -5.05
C ARG A 71 -12.65 23.08 -4.47
N THR A 72 -11.71 22.32 -3.94
CA THR A 72 -11.98 21.02 -3.30
C THR A 72 -13.02 21.16 -2.19
N TYR A 73 -12.88 22.16 -1.32
CA TYR A 73 -13.83 22.41 -0.23
C TYR A 73 -15.27 22.59 -0.72
N ARG A 74 -15.45 23.40 -1.79
CA ARG A 74 -16.79 23.66 -2.34
C ARG A 74 -17.36 22.46 -3.10
N GLU A 75 -16.54 21.79 -3.91
CA GLU A 75 -16.97 20.65 -4.74
C GLU A 75 -17.32 19.45 -3.85
N VAL A 76 -16.51 19.14 -2.84
CA VAL A 76 -16.78 18.03 -1.90
C VAL A 76 -18.04 18.30 -1.08
N ARG A 77 -18.23 19.53 -0.56
CA ARG A 77 -19.47 19.91 0.14
C ARG A 77 -20.71 19.76 -0.74
N ARG A 78 -20.63 20.20 -2.01
CA ARG A 78 -21.71 20.01 -2.98
C ARG A 78 -22.00 18.53 -3.18
N SER A 79 -20.98 17.71 -3.43
CA SER A 79 -21.14 16.27 -3.62
C SER A 79 -21.77 15.58 -2.40
N ILE A 80 -21.37 15.97 -1.18
CA ILE A 80 -21.97 15.43 0.06
C ILE A 80 -23.46 15.72 0.11
N ARG A 81 -23.88 16.92 -0.20
CA ARG A 81 -25.31 17.32 -0.13
C ARG A 81 -26.14 16.70 -1.24
N GLU A 82 -25.68 16.77 -2.49
CA GLU A 82 -26.40 16.27 -3.67
C GLU A 82 -26.59 14.75 -3.62
N ASN A 83 -25.57 14.02 -3.18
CA ASN A 83 -25.59 12.54 -3.10
C ASN A 83 -26.01 12.03 -1.71
N ARG A 84 -26.36 12.88 -0.76
CA ARG A 84 -26.73 12.53 0.61
C ARG A 84 -25.70 11.60 1.26
N ILE A 85 -24.43 11.94 1.12
CA ILE A 85 -23.30 11.14 1.60
C ILE A 85 -23.33 11.04 3.11
N SER A 86 -23.18 9.84 3.62
CA SER A 86 -23.14 9.53 5.06
C SER A 86 -21.73 9.40 5.60
N LEU A 87 -20.74 9.15 4.71
CA LEU A 87 -19.34 8.97 5.07
C LEU A 87 -18.42 9.35 3.91
N VAL A 88 -17.31 10.03 4.23
CA VAL A 88 -16.25 10.33 3.26
C VAL A 88 -15.07 9.40 3.52
N HIS A 89 -14.72 8.57 2.53
CA HIS A 89 -13.56 7.69 2.59
C HIS A 89 -12.45 8.23 1.67
N VAL A 90 -11.34 8.62 2.27
CA VAL A 90 -10.21 9.25 1.60
C VAL A 90 -9.07 8.26 1.43
N HIS A 91 -8.50 8.14 0.22
CA HIS A 91 -7.32 7.33 -0.05
C HIS A 91 -6.06 8.17 -0.23
N ASN A 92 -6.05 9.08 -1.21
CA ASN A 92 -4.94 9.99 -1.45
C ASN A 92 -5.45 11.41 -1.69
N THR A 93 -4.76 12.40 -1.13
CA THR A 93 -5.15 13.81 -1.25
C THR A 93 -4.10 14.68 -1.94
N LEU A 94 -2.90 14.19 -2.16
CA LEU A 94 -1.81 15.01 -2.66
C LEU A 94 -1.42 14.66 -4.10
N PRO A 95 -1.12 15.70 -4.90
CA PRO A 95 -0.98 17.11 -4.49
C PRO A 95 -2.21 17.99 -4.75
N LEU A 96 -3.28 17.52 -5.41
CA LEU A 96 -4.33 18.38 -6.00
C LEU A 96 -5.56 18.59 -5.11
N ILE A 97 -5.89 17.64 -4.26
CA ILE A 97 -7.08 17.67 -3.38
C ILE A 97 -6.79 18.42 -2.08
N GLY A 98 -5.70 18.06 -1.42
CA GLY A 98 -5.27 18.66 -0.16
C GLY A 98 -6.19 18.36 1.05
N PRO A 99 -5.85 18.90 2.23
CA PRO A 99 -6.61 18.70 3.46
C PRO A 99 -8.01 19.34 3.48
N ALA A 100 -8.34 20.17 2.48
CA ALA A 100 -9.64 20.82 2.36
C ALA A 100 -10.83 19.84 2.35
N VAL A 101 -10.60 18.59 1.90
CA VAL A 101 -11.59 17.51 1.92
C VAL A 101 -12.06 17.20 3.35
N TYR A 102 -11.15 17.16 4.30
CA TYR A 102 -11.47 16.86 5.70
C TYR A 102 -12.37 17.95 6.31
N TYR A 103 -12.02 19.22 6.06
CA TYR A 103 -12.82 20.34 6.54
C TYR A 103 -14.19 20.41 5.87
N ALA A 104 -14.28 20.04 4.58
CA ALA A 104 -15.54 19.97 3.87
C ALA A 104 -16.50 18.94 4.50
N ALA A 105 -16.02 17.74 4.75
CA ALA A 105 -16.77 16.68 5.39
C ALA A 105 -17.18 17.03 6.84
N LEU A 106 -16.22 17.50 7.64
CA LEU A 106 -16.49 17.91 9.03
C LEU A 106 -17.49 19.05 9.13
N ARG A 107 -17.50 20.00 8.17
CA ARG A 107 -18.48 21.09 8.13
C ARG A 107 -19.90 20.61 7.83
N GLU A 108 -20.04 19.53 7.06
CA GLU A 108 -21.34 18.91 6.77
C GLU A 108 -21.74 17.86 7.84
N GLY A 109 -20.97 17.72 8.91
CA GLY A 109 -21.23 16.73 9.97
C GLY A 109 -20.99 15.27 9.55
N VAL A 110 -20.28 15.06 8.44
CA VAL A 110 -20.02 13.73 7.88
C VAL A 110 -18.66 13.20 8.36
N PRO A 111 -18.59 11.99 8.93
CA PRO A 111 -17.33 11.39 9.37
C PRO A 111 -16.39 11.12 8.21
N VAL A 112 -15.09 11.17 8.51
CA VAL A 112 -14.03 10.89 7.54
C VAL A 112 -13.25 9.65 7.97
N VAL A 113 -13.12 8.69 7.06
CA VAL A 113 -12.20 7.57 7.15
C VAL A 113 -11.06 7.80 6.16
N GLN A 114 -9.81 7.66 6.58
CA GLN A 114 -8.62 7.82 5.74
C GLN A 114 -7.86 6.51 5.68
N THR A 115 -7.79 5.88 4.49
CA THR A 115 -6.85 4.77 4.27
C THR A 115 -5.44 5.31 4.05
N VAL A 116 -4.49 4.82 4.83
CA VAL A 116 -3.08 5.24 4.80
C VAL A 116 -2.28 4.25 3.95
N HIS A 117 -2.11 4.57 2.66
CA HIS A 117 -1.37 3.74 1.71
C HIS A 117 0.15 3.92 1.78
N ASN A 118 0.60 5.04 2.34
CA ASN A 118 2.01 5.40 2.43
C ASN A 118 2.28 6.24 3.68
N PHE A 119 3.54 6.52 3.96
CA PHE A 119 3.95 7.21 5.20
C PHE A 119 3.97 8.74 5.10
N ARG A 120 3.24 9.36 4.19
CA ARG A 120 3.32 10.80 3.92
C ARG A 120 2.97 11.70 5.11
N LEU A 121 2.10 11.25 6.00
CA LEU A 121 1.80 11.98 7.23
C LEU A 121 3.01 12.10 8.17
N LEU A 122 4.00 11.23 8.04
CA LEU A 122 5.21 11.13 8.86
C LEU A 122 6.46 11.57 8.12
N CYS A 123 6.55 11.22 6.84
CA CYS A 123 7.72 11.41 5.99
C CYS A 123 7.31 12.10 4.69
N PRO A 124 7.76 13.33 4.37
CA PRO A 124 7.44 14.01 3.12
C PRO A 124 7.78 13.21 1.86
N ASN A 125 8.80 12.34 1.89
CA ASN A 125 9.11 11.39 0.84
C ASN A 125 8.08 10.25 0.72
N ALA A 126 7.29 10.00 1.76
CA ALA A 126 6.26 8.96 1.86
C ALA A 126 6.76 7.52 2.00
N ILE A 127 8.04 7.23 1.87
CA ILE A 127 8.59 5.87 1.78
C ILE A 127 9.62 5.51 2.87
N PHE A 128 9.95 6.42 3.76
CA PHE A 128 10.99 6.21 4.79
C PHE A 128 12.32 5.69 4.24
N TYR A 129 12.68 6.10 3.03
CA TYR A 129 13.91 5.68 2.39
C TYR A 129 14.62 6.85 1.75
N ARG A 130 15.96 6.91 1.87
CA ARG A 130 16.82 7.97 1.33
C ARG A 130 18.24 7.50 1.24
N ASP A 131 18.93 7.86 0.18
CA ASP A 131 20.36 7.63 -0.01
C ASP A 131 20.79 6.17 0.24
N GLY A 132 19.98 5.20 -0.26
CA GLY A 132 20.30 3.78 -0.15
C GLY A 132 19.95 3.10 1.18
N HIS A 133 19.29 3.80 2.13
CA HIS A 133 18.95 3.22 3.44
C HIS A 133 17.57 3.65 3.96
N ILE A 134 17.05 2.90 4.92
CA ILE A 134 15.86 3.26 5.68
C ILE A 134 16.13 4.54 6.48
N CYS A 135 15.25 5.52 6.34
CA CYS A 135 15.38 6.82 6.99
C CYS A 135 14.13 7.20 7.77
N GLU A 136 14.23 7.30 9.07
CA GLU A 136 13.19 7.73 9.99
C GLU A 136 13.49 9.07 10.66
N ASP A 137 14.40 9.88 10.13
CA ASP A 137 14.83 11.14 10.73
C ASP A 137 13.67 12.11 11.01
N CYS A 138 12.66 12.14 10.11
CA CYS A 138 11.51 13.04 10.27
C CYS A 138 10.64 12.71 11.48
N THR A 139 10.55 11.45 11.88
CA THR A 139 9.83 11.02 13.08
C THR A 139 10.66 11.21 14.35
N LYS A 140 11.97 10.94 14.28
CA LYS A 140 12.88 10.99 15.44
C LYS A 140 13.39 12.40 15.76
N LYS A 141 13.71 13.19 14.71
CA LYS A 141 14.37 14.50 14.83
C LYS A 141 13.48 15.66 14.37
N GLY A 142 12.39 15.38 13.66
CA GLY A 142 11.43 16.36 13.16
C GLY A 142 11.52 16.66 11.66
N LEU A 143 10.44 17.26 11.15
CA LEU A 143 10.22 17.45 9.69
C LEU A 143 11.24 18.39 9.01
N HIS A 144 12.07 19.13 9.75
CA HIS A 144 13.14 19.96 9.18
C HIS A 144 14.19 19.11 8.45
N CYS A 145 14.37 17.84 8.86
CA CYS A 145 15.26 16.91 8.18
C CYS A 145 14.87 16.72 6.71
N ALA A 146 13.57 16.66 6.40
CA ALA A 146 13.11 16.56 5.03
C ALA A 146 13.51 17.78 4.18
N VAL A 147 13.46 18.97 4.74
CA VAL A 147 13.86 20.21 4.06
C VAL A 147 15.36 20.20 3.72
N LYS A 148 16.19 19.76 4.69
CA LYS A 148 17.65 19.60 4.50
C LYS A 148 17.96 18.71 3.31
N HIS A 149 17.24 17.60 3.18
CA HIS A 149 17.47 16.56 2.18
C HIS A 149 16.57 16.65 0.93
N ARG A 150 15.75 17.71 0.77
CA ARG A 150 14.85 17.93 -0.38
C ARG A 150 13.95 16.74 -0.65
N CYS A 151 13.38 16.12 0.41
CA CYS A 151 12.72 14.82 0.33
C CYS A 151 11.43 14.81 -0.50
N TYR A 152 10.75 15.94 -0.71
CA TYR A 152 9.57 16.00 -1.54
C TYR A 152 9.92 16.42 -2.97
N ARG A 153 9.84 15.48 -3.91
CA ARG A 153 10.11 15.67 -5.35
C ARG A 153 11.51 16.27 -5.67
N GLY A 154 12.52 16.03 -4.83
CA GLY A 154 13.88 16.57 -5.02
C GLY A 154 13.99 18.10 -4.91
N SER A 155 12.90 18.81 -4.60
CA SER A 155 12.83 20.26 -4.56
C SER A 155 12.78 20.80 -3.13
N ARG A 156 13.71 21.69 -2.77
CA ARG A 156 13.71 22.31 -1.44
C ARG A 156 12.46 23.14 -1.19
N LEU A 157 12.03 23.95 -2.18
CA LEU A 157 10.83 24.78 -2.07
C LEU A 157 9.57 23.93 -1.87
N GLN A 158 9.37 22.91 -2.71
CA GLN A 158 8.21 22.02 -2.60
C GLN A 158 8.22 21.26 -1.26
N THR A 159 9.40 20.86 -0.77
CA THR A 159 9.53 20.22 0.54
C THR A 159 9.16 21.17 1.68
N VAL A 160 9.58 22.44 1.63
CA VAL A 160 9.19 23.46 2.61
C VAL A 160 7.67 23.61 2.63
N LEU A 161 7.01 23.75 1.48
CA LEU A 161 5.56 23.88 1.40
C LEU A 161 4.85 22.65 1.97
N CYS A 162 5.32 21.45 1.63
CA CYS A 162 4.79 20.19 2.16
C CYS A 162 4.92 20.14 3.70
N VAL A 163 6.09 20.47 4.22
CA VAL A 163 6.36 20.48 5.69
C VAL A 163 5.52 21.53 6.41
N LEU A 164 5.41 22.74 5.86
CA LEU A 164 4.60 23.79 6.46
C LEU A 164 3.12 23.42 6.49
N SER A 165 2.59 22.87 5.39
CA SER A 165 1.21 22.37 5.35
C SER A 165 0.99 21.27 6.40
N THR A 166 1.88 20.28 6.47
CA THR A 166 1.80 19.21 7.46
C THR A 166 1.81 19.74 8.89
N ARG A 167 2.74 20.68 9.19
CA ARG A 167 2.82 21.32 10.52
C ARG A 167 1.56 22.11 10.87
N LEU A 168 1.02 22.87 9.92
CA LEU A 168 -0.21 23.64 10.12
C LEU A 168 -1.36 22.72 10.50
N HIS A 169 -1.60 21.66 9.74
CA HIS A 169 -2.72 20.74 10.00
C HIS A 169 -2.51 19.87 11.25
N ARG A 170 -1.26 19.62 11.64
CA ARG A 170 -0.95 19.04 12.97
C ARG A 170 -1.31 20.04 14.07
N ALA A 171 -0.90 21.31 13.97
CA ALA A 171 -1.22 22.34 14.97
C ALA A 171 -2.72 22.57 15.11
N LEU A 172 -3.46 22.54 13.99
CA LEU A 172 -4.93 22.63 13.97
C LEU A 172 -5.63 21.35 14.44
N LYS A 173 -4.89 20.32 14.83
CA LYS A 173 -5.41 19.00 15.23
C LYS A 173 -6.36 18.38 14.18
N THR A 174 -6.14 18.68 12.90
CA THR A 174 -6.96 18.16 11.80
C THR A 174 -6.96 16.64 11.79
N TYR A 175 -5.76 16.06 11.94
CA TYR A 175 -5.55 14.62 11.87
C TYR A 175 -6.12 13.84 13.06
N SER A 176 -6.32 14.46 14.22
CA SER A 176 -6.94 13.80 15.38
C SER A 176 -8.44 13.59 15.26
N ARG A 177 -9.07 14.25 14.28
CA ARG A 177 -10.52 14.21 14.06
C ARG A 177 -10.96 13.11 13.10
N LEU A 178 -10.01 12.43 12.44
CA LEU A 178 -10.26 11.43 11.42
C LEU A 178 -10.22 10.03 12.01
N HIS A 179 -10.88 9.10 11.33
CA HIS A 179 -10.65 7.67 11.51
C HIS A 179 -9.66 7.19 10.46
N TYR A 180 -8.84 6.20 10.81
CA TYR A 180 -7.79 5.71 9.93
C TYR A 180 -7.92 4.22 9.69
N ILE A 181 -7.67 3.83 8.45
CA ILE A 181 -7.40 2.46 8.05
C ILE A 181 -5.90 2.37 7.74
N THR A 182 -5.20 1.51 8.44
CA THR A 182 -3.84 1.11 8.12
C THR A 182 -3.87 -0.31 7.54
N LEU A 183 -2.97 -0.61 6.62
CA LEU A 183 -3.02 -1.86 5.87
C LEU A 183 -2.36 -3.04 6.61
N THR A 184 -1.54 -2.73 7.62
CA THR A 184 -0.86 -3.69 8.49
C THR A 184 -0.68 -3.11 9.90
N ASP A 185 -0.36 -3.97 10.88
CA ASP A 185 0.02 -3.52 12.22
C ASP A 185 1.32 -2.70 12.21
N PHE A 186 2.26 -3.01 11.32
CA PHE A 186 3.46 -2.18 11.15
C PHE A 186 3.08 -0.74 10.77
N ASN A 187 2.20 -0.54 9.80
CA ASN A 187 1.71 0.79 9.42
C ASN A 187 0.97 1.46 10.57
N ARG A 188 0.18 0.70 11.34
CA ARG A 188 -0.52 1.20 12.53
C ARG A 188 0.47 1.74 13.57
N GLN A 189 1.49 0.96 13.92
CA GLN A 189 2.52 1.39 14.87
C GLN A 189 3.25 2.65 14.39
N LYS A 190 3.60 2.72 13.09
CA LYS A 190 4.21 3.93 12.51
C LYS A 190 3.27 5.13 12.61
N LEU A 191 2.00 4.99 12.26
CA LEU A 191 1.03 6.09 12.31
C LEU A 191 0.83 6.61 13.72
N LEU A 192 0.78 5.73 14.72
CA LEU A 192 0.61 6.08 16.13
C LEU A 192 1.81 6.83 16.72
N ALA A 193 2.96 6.86 16.04
CA ALA A 193 4.05 7.79 16.38
C ALA A 193 3.64 9.26 16.22
N LEU A 194 2.50 9.56 15.58
CA LEU A 194 1.80 10.84 15.69
C LEU A 194 0.87 10.80 16.91
N GLU A 195 1.38 11.11 18.08
CA GLU A 195 0.68 11.06 19.38
C GLU A 195 -0.69 11.77 19.40
N GLN A 196 -0.92 12.69 18.45
CA GLN A 196 -2.20 13.38 18.33
C GLN A 196 -3.33 12.51 17.73
N ILE A 197 -3.02 11.35 17.17
CA ILE A 197 -4.01 10.42 16.60
C ILE A 197 -4.42 9.44 17.70
N PRO A 198 -5.69 9.45 18.15
CA PRO A 198 -6.15 8.52 19.17
C PRO A 198 -6.05 7.07 18.65
N PRO A 199 -5.47 6.14 19.42
CA PRO A 199 -5.31 4.75 19.02
C PRO A 199 -6.63 4.06 18.63
N GLU A 200 -7.73 4.43 19.29
CA GLU A 200 -9.06 3.93 18.99
C GLU A 200 -9.63 4.40 17.65
N ASN A 201 -9.03 5.44 17.06
CA ASN A 201 -9.38 5.90 15.70
C ASN A 201 -8.60 5.18 14.61
N VAL A 202 -7.70 4.26 14.93
CA VAL A 202 -6.87 3.54 13.97
C VAL A 202 -7.25 2.06 13.94
N SER A 203 -7.72 1.60 12.80
CA SER A 203 -8.07 0.20 12.55
C SER A 203 -7.12 -0.39 11.51
N VAL A 204 -6.80 -1.67 11.64
CA VAL A 204 -6.07 -2.41 10.60
C VAL A 204 -7.08 -3.08 9.69
N LYS A 205 -6.98 -2.83 8.39
CA LYS A 205 -7.75 -3.50 7.34
C LYS A 205 -6.86 -3.64 6.10
N PRO A 206 -6.39 -4.86 5.80
CA PRO A 206 -5.57 -5.10 4.63
C PRO A 206 -6.34 -4.88 3.33
N ASN A 207 -5.64 -4.75 2.22
CA ASN A 207 -6.24 -4.83 0.91
C ASN A 207 -6.61 -6.28 0.57
N PHE A 208 -7.48 -6.46 -0.41
CA PHE A 208 -7.93 -7.76 -0.88
C PHE A 208 -7.63 -7.97 -2.36
N VAL A 209 -7.67 -9.22 -2.79
CA VAL A 209 -7.60 -9.61 -4.20
C VAL A 209 -8.62 -10.72 -4.46
N GLU A 210 -9.08 -10.82 -5.70
CA GLU A 210 -9.89 -11.96 -6.13
C GLU A 210 -9.02 -13.22 -6.28
N PRO A 211 -9.50 -14.41 -5.87
CA PRO A 211 -8.73 -15.64 -6.01
C PRO A 211 -8.58 -16.04 -7.49
N PRO A 212 -7.57 -16.84 -7.84
CA PRO A 212 -7.50 -17.48 -9.16
C PRO A 212 -8.64 -18.50 -9.29
N LYS A 213 -9.02 -18.79 -10.55
CA LYS A 213 -10.07 -19.79 -10.83
C LYS A 213 -9.69 -21.20 -10.39
N THR A 214 -8.39 -21.50 -10.39
CA THR A 214 -7.86 -22.83 -10.08
C THR A 214 -6.58 -22.68 -9.27
N ILE A 215 -6.44 -23.49 -8.23
CA ILE A 215 -5.22 -23.56 -7.40
C ILE A 215 -4.48 -24.85 -7.77
N VAL A 216 -3.21 -24.71 -8.14
CA VAL A 216 -2.34 -25.85 -8.43
C VAL A 216 -1.82 -26.43 -7.12
N PRO A 217 -2.00 -27.74 -6.85
CA PRO A 217 -1.43 -28.39 -5.69
C PRO A 217 0.09 -28.22 -5.61
N TYR A 218 0.63 -28.01 -4.43
CA TYR A 218 2.06 -27.70 -4.25
C TYR A 218 2.98 -28.75 -4.89
N ALA A 219 2.67 -30.03 -4.74
CA ALA A 219 3.44 -31.15 -5.31
C ALA A 219 3.50 -31.09 -6.84
N ALA A 220 2.42 -30.63 -7.50
CA ALA A 220 2.32 -30.56 -8.95
C ALA A 220 2.96 -29.30 -9.57
N ARG A 221 3.47 -28.37 -8.74
CA ARG A 221 4.08 -27.14 -9.24
C ARG A 221 5.45 -27.37 -9.84
N GLU A 222 5.79 -26.55 -10.81
CA GLU A 222 7.11 -26.54 -11.43
C GLU A 222 8.21 -26.26 -10.38
N ASN A 223 9.38 -26.87 -10.57
CA ASN A 223 10.54 -26.66 -9.69
C ASN A 223 11.18 -25.29 -9.97
N GLN A 224 10.41 -24.22 -9.69
CA GLN A 224 10.82 -22.85 -9.91
C GLN A 224 10.30 -21.93 -8.82
N VAL A 225 10.93 -20.77 -8.69
CA VAL A 225 10.48 -19.65 -7.90
C VAL A 225 10.34 -18.43 -8.80
N VAL A 226 9.49 -17.50 -8.41
CA VAL A 226 9.19 -16.32 -9.22
C VAL A 226 9.48 -15.03 -8.46
N TYR A 227 10.07 -14.06 -9.14
CA TYR A 227 10.10 -12.66 -8.74
C TYR A 227 9.18 -11.87 -9.66
N ILE A 228 8.27 -11.09 -9.09
CA ILE A 228 7.34 -10.23 -9.84
C ILE A 228 7.44 -8.81 -9.29
N GLY A 229 7.96 -7.90 -10.09
CA GLY A 229 8.08 -6.51 -9.68
C GLY A 229 9.01 -5.69 -10.55
N ARG A 230 9.05 -4.39 -10.28
CA ARG A 230 9.96 -3.49 -10.97
C ARG A 230 11.42 -3.88 -10.65
N LEU A 231 12.26 -3.93 -11.68
CA LEU A 231 13.71 -4.16 -11.53
C LEU A 231 14.38 -2.89 -11.01
N ASP A 232 14.41 -2.76 -9.70
CA ASP A 232 14.85 -1.58 -8.97
C ASP A 232 15.65 -2.02 -7.72
N ALA A 233 16.63 -1.22 -7.33
CA ALA A 233 17.43 -1.49 -6.13
C ALA A 233 16.58 -1.59 -4.86
N LEU A 234 15.50 -0.78 -4.75
CA LEU A 234 14.55 -0.84 -3.64
C LEU A 234 13.82 -2.18 -3.54
N LYS A 235 13.60 -2.85 -4.66
CA LYS A 235 12.95 -4.15 -4.74
C LYS A 235 13.91 -5.32 -4.53
N GLY A 236 15.20 -5.03 -4.30
CA GLY A 236 16.21 -6.01 -3.90
C GLY A 236 16.67 -6.97 -5.00
N ILE A 237 16.49 -6.59 -6.29
CA ILE A 237 16.86 -7.48 -7.40
C ILE A 237 18.35 -7.83 -7.39
N ARG A 238 19.22 -6.93 -6.97
CA ARG A 238 20.66 -7.20 -6.84
C ARG A 238 20.94 -8.27 -5.79
N LEU A 239 20.37 -8.11 -4.60
CA LEU A 239 20.49 -9.09 -3.52
C LEU A 239 19.95 -10.48 -3.94
N LEU A 240 18.86 -10.52 -4.69
CA LEU A 240 18.29 -11.75 -5.22
C LEU A 240 19.28 -12.48 -6.13
N LEU A 241 19.88 -11.77 -7.08
CA LEU A 241 20.86 -12.37 -8.00
C LEU A 241 22.15 -12.80 -7.30
N GLU A 242 22.62 -12.04 -6.32
CA GLU A 242 23.75 -12.44 -5.45
C GLU A 242 23.44 -13.73 -4.65
N ALA A 243 22.24 -13.84 -4.11
CA ALA A 243 21.78 -15.05 -3.43
C ALA A 243 21.66 -16.22 -4.40
N TRP A 244 21.20 -15.96 -5.62
CA TRP A 244 21.05 -17.00 -6.64
C TRP A 244 22.40 -17.59 -7.08
N VAL A 245 23.46 -16.78 -7.21
CA VAL A 245 24.82 -17.29 -7.43
C VAL A 245 25.25 -18.28 -6.36
N ARG A 246 24.98 -17.97 -5.09
CA ARG A 246 25.30 -18.87 -3.96
C ARG A 246 24.47 -20.15 -4.03
N TYR A 247 23.18 -20.04 -4.33
CA TYR A 247 22.25 -21.14 -4.44
C TYR A 247 22.65 -22.12 -5.57
N GLU A 248 22.92 -21.63 -6.79
CA GLU A 248 23.39 -22.49 -7.90
C GLU A 248 24.76 -23.15 -7.59
N ARG A 249 25.70 -22.40 -7.02
CA ARG A 249 27.04 -22.94 -6.66
C ARG A 249 26.97 -23.99 -5.56
N SER A 250 25.95 -23.98 -4.72
CA SER A 250 25.73 -25.03 -3.70
C SER A 250 24.95 -26.24 -4.23
N GLY A 251 24.67 -26.31 -5.53
CA GLY A 251 23.95 -27.41 -6.15
C GLY A 251 22.44 -27.24 -6.19
N GLY A 252 21.94 -26.04 -5.96
CA GLY A 252 20.50 -25.72 -6.07
C GLY A 252 19.95 -25.94 -7.47
N GLY A 253 18.82 -26.67 -7.58
CA GLY A 253 18.25 -27.14 -8.85
C GLY A 253 16.96 -26.43 -9.30
N MET A 254 16.47 -25.41 -8.56
CA MET A 254 15.28 -24.66 -8.98
C MET A 254 15.63 -23.61 -10.03
N LYS A 255 14.62 -23.24 -10.84
CA LYS A 255 14.70 -22.07 -11.74
C LYS A 255 14.22 -20.82 -11.04
N LEU A 256 14.83 -19.68 -11.35
CA LEU A 256 14.35 -18.34 -10.99
C LEU A 256 13.76 -17.67 -12.22
N ILE A 257 12.49 -17.37 -12.15
CA ILE A 257 11.78 -16.59 -13.19
C ILE A 257 11.62 -15.16 -12.72
N ILE A 258 12.15 -14.20 -13.46
CA ILE A 258 12.08 -12.78 -13.12
C ILE A 258 11.14 -12.08 -14.10
N CYS A 259 10.02 -11.56 -13.58
CA CYS A 259 9.01 -10.81 -14.33
C CYS A 259 9.03 -9.34 -13.92
N GLY A 260 9.30 -8.48 -14.87
CA GLY A 260 9.30 -7.02 -14.69
C GLY A 260 10.37 -6.34 -15.51
N THR A 261 10.31 -5.02 -15.55
CA THR A 261 11.28 -4.11 -16.18
C THR A 261 11.67 -3.04 -15.18
N GLY A 262 12.76 -2.32 -15.45
CA GLY A 262 13.18 -1.23 -14.58
C GLY A 262 14.61 -0.78 -14.81
N PRO A 263 15.09 0.20 -14.03
CA PRO A 263 16.42 0.78 -14.21
C PRO A 263 17.57 -0.24 -14.01
N GLU A 264 17.34 -1.34 -13.30
CA GLU A 264 18.36 -2.36 -13.06
C GLU A 264 18.40 -3.46 -14.15
N GLU A 265 17.57 -3.39 -15.21
CA GLU A 265 17.47 -4.47 -16.20
C GLU A 265 18.81 -4.71 -16.94
N ALA A 266 19.50 -3.65 -17.36
CA ALA A 266 20.80 -3.77 -18.03
C ALA A 266 21.83 -4.43 -17.11
N TRP A 267 21.89 -3.99 -15.85
CA TRP A 267 22.76 -4.59 -14.83
C TRP A 267 22.44 -6.07 -14.61
N CYS A 268 21.16 -6.44 -14.54
CA CYS A 268 20.76 -7.84 -14.37
C CYS A 268 21.30 -8.72 -15.53
N ARG A 269 21.12 -8.28 -16.78
CA ARG A 269 21.59 -9.03 -17.97
C ARG A 269 23.10 -9.23 -17.96
N GLU A 270 23.85 -8.17 -17.66
CA GLU A 270 25.32 -8.22 -17.53
C GLU A 270 25.74 -9.16 -16.40
N TYR A 271 25.09 -9.05 -15.23
CA TYR A 271 25.38 -9.88 -14.07
C TYR A 271 25.16 -11.37 -14.33
N LEU A 272 24.03 -11.74 -14.98
CA LEU A 272 23.74 -13.12 -15.35
C LEU A 272 24.82 -13.71 -16.26
N THR A 273 25.28 -12.94 -17.24
CA THR A 273 26.33 -13.35 -18.18
C THR A 273 27.68 -13.51 -17.47
N ARG A 274 28.05 -12.56 -16.62
CA ARG A 274 29.32 -12.55 -15.87
C ARG A 274 29.41 -13.73 -14.91
N GLU A 275 28.34 -13.98 -14.15
CA GLU A 275 28.30 -15.06 -13.15
C GLU A 275 27.95 -16.44 -13.77
N LYS A 276 27.64 -16.47 -15.08
CA LYS A 276 27.27 -17.67 -15.85
C LYS A 276 26.07 -18.42 -15.25
N LEU A 277 25.07 -17.69 -14.75
CA LEU A 277 23.86 -18.25 -14.18
C LEU A 277 23.03 -18.94 -15.26
N LYS A 278 22.72 -20.21 -15.08
CA LYS A 278 22.00 -21.04 -16.05
C LYS A 278 20.52 -21.23 -15.75
N GLN A 279 20.15 -21.02 -14.49
CA GLN A 279 18.81 -21.29 -13.99
C GLN A 279 17.99 -20.01 -13.77
N VAL A 280 18.39 -18.90 -14.39
CA VAL A 280 17.68 -17.61 -14.26
C VAL A 280 17.13 -17.18 -15.61
N GLU A 281 15.83 -16.89 -15.67
CA GLU A 281 15.13 -16.40 -16.85
C GLU A 281 14.58 -14.98 -16.61
N LEU A 282 14.99 -14.00 -17.42
CA LEU A 282 14.44 -12.65 -17.45
C LEU A 282 13.33 -12.57 -18.51
N ARG A 283 12.07 -12.51 -18.07
CA ARG A 283 10.89 -12.43 -18.98
C ARG A 283 10.49 -11.01 -19.38
N GLY A 284 11.08 -9.98 -18.76
CA GLY A 284 10.64 -8.61 -18.98
C GLY A 284 9.23 -8.36 -18.42
N PHE A 285 8.51 -7.42 -19.02
CA PHE A 285 7.14 -7.12 -18.61
C PHE A 285 6.21 -8.31 -18.91
N VAL A 286 5.44 -8.70 -17.90
CA VAL A 286 4.41 -9.73 -17.98
C VAL A 286 3.08 -9.13 -17.51
N PRO A 287 1.97 -9.29 -18.26
CA PRO A 287 0.65 -8.83 -17.80
C PRO A 287 0.25 -9.46 -16.46
N ASN A 288 -0.48 -8.74 -15.62
CA ASN A 288 -0.82 -9.19 -14.26
C ASN A 288 -1.47 -10.58 -14.23
N SER A 289 -2.39 -10.87 -15.15
CA SER A 289 -3.05 -12.19 -15.23
C SER A 289 -2.06 -13.33 -15.48
N ALA A 290 -1.09 -13.13 -16.37
CA ALA A 290 -0.06 -14.13 -16.68
C ALA A 290 0.96 -14.23 -15.52
N ALA A 291 1.31 -13.11 -14.87
CA ALA A 291 2.17 -13.09 -13.69
C ALA A 291 1.54 -13.88 -12.52
N ARG A 292 0.23 -13.70 -12.29
CA ARG A 292 -0.51 -14.45 -11.26
C ARG A 292 -0.62 -15.95 -11.60
N ALA A 293 -0.81 -16.30 -12.86
CA ALA A 293 -0.80 -17.71 -13.28
C ALA A 293 0.57 -18.36 -13.04
N LEU A 294 1.64 -17.67 -13.42
CA LEU A 294 3.02 -18.12 -13.18
C LEU A 294 3.32 -18.27 -11.68
N MET A 295 2.85 -17.32 -10.86
CA MET A 295 2.97 -17.39 -9.40
C MET A 295 2.31 -18.66 -8.85
N GLY A 296 1.09 -19.00 -9.29
CA GLY A 296 0.38 -20.20 -8.87
C GLY A 296 1.04 -21.52 -9.34
N GLN A 297 1.86 -21.48 -10.38
CA GLN A 297 2.63 -22.64 -10.89
C GLN A 297 4.02 -22.77 -10.21
N SER A 298 4.44 -21.79 -9.45
CA SER A 298 5.77 -21.74 -8.83
C SER A 298 5.75 -22.24 -7.37
N LYS A 299 6.86 -22.77 -6.88
CA LYS A 299 7.02 -23.21 -5.49
C LYS A 299 6.98 -22.04 -4.49
N ALA A 300 7.44 -20.85 -4.89
CA ALA A 300 7.34 -19.65 -4.07
C ALA A 300 7.43 -18.36 -4.90
N LEU A 301 6.87 -17.27 -4.35
CA LEU A 301 7.22 -15.90 -4.71
C LEU A 301 8.39 -15.43 -3.86
N ILE A 302 9.36 -14.73 -4.47
CA ILE A 302 10.45 -14.09 -3.73
C ILE A 302 10.25 -12.57 -3.76
N LEU A 303 10.26 -11.95 -2.58
CA LEU A 303 10.13 -10.49 -2.39
C LEU A 303 11.28 -9.96 -1.52
N PRO A 304 12.48 -9.73 -2.09
CA PRO A 304 13.68 -9.36 -1.35
C PRO A 304 13.80 -7.85 -1.12
N THR A 305 12.68 -7.22 -0.76
CA THR A 305 12.57 -5.77 -0.68
C THR A 305 13.54 -5.14 0.31
N GLN A 306 14.07 -3.94 -0.03
CA GLN A 306 15.06 -3.18 0.74
C GLN A 306 14.49 -1.94 1.42
N TRP A 307 13.17 -1.77 1.37
CA TRP A 307 12.46 -0.61 1.91
C TRP A 307 11.15 -1.00 2.58
N TYR A 308 10.53 -0.07 3.30
CA TYR A 308 9.18 -0.29 3.82
C TYR A 308 8.17 -0.17 2.69
N GLU A 309 7.69 -1.30 2.19
CA GLU A 309 6.57 -1.32 1.24
C GLU A 309 5.35 -0.62 1.86
N GLY A 310 4.50 -0.01 1.05
CA GLY A 310 3.21 0.50 1.52
C GLY A 310 2.29 -0.65 1.93
N PHE A 311 2.03 -1.54 1.00
CA PHE A 311 1.40 -2.85 1.17
C PHE A 311 1.73 -3.70 -0.06
N PRO A 312 2.51 -4.75 0.07
CA PRO A 312 2.92 -5.59 -1.06
C PRO A 312 1.77 -6.49 -1.53
N MET A 313 0.97 -6.01 -2.49
CA MET A 313 -0.16 -6.76 -3.07
C MET A 313 0.25 -8.13 -3.58
N THR A 314 1.47 -8.28 -4.09
CA THR A 314 2.01 -9.56 -4.58
C THR A 314 2.05 -10.65 -3.52
N ILE A 315 2.17 -10.31 -2.22
CA ILE A 315 2.06 -11.29 -1.12
C ILE A 315 0.63 -11.83 -1.05
N VAL A 316 -0.36 -10.96 -1.10
CA VAL A 316 -1.78 -11.38 -1.03
C VAL A 316 -2.18 -12.15 -2.29
N GLU A 317 -1.67 -11.73 -3.45
CA GLU A 317 -1.83 -12.46 -4.71
C GLU A 317 -1.22 -13.87 -4.63
N ALA A 318 -0.03 -14.02 -4.03
CA ALA A 318 0.60 -15.30 -3.81
C ALA A 318 -0.22 -16.19 -2.86
N PHE A 319 -0.66 -15.63 -1.73
CA PHE A 319 -1.50 -16.35 -0.77
C PHE A 319 -2.81 -16.82 -1.39
N SER A 320 -3.43 -16.00 -2.25
CA SER A 320 -4.66 -16.39 -2.97
C SER A 320 -4.48 -17.60 -3.88
N ALA A 321 -3.26 -17.81 -4.38
CA ALA A 321 -2.87 -18.96 -5.21
C ALA A 321 -2.22 -20.10 -4.38
N ALA A 322 -2.32 -20.04 -3.05
CA ALA A 322 -1.64 -20.96 -2.14
C ALA A 322 -0.10 -20.98 -2.33
N THR A 323 0.50 -19.88 -2.79
CA THR A 323 1.94 -19.82 -3.08
C THR A 323 2.67 -19.23 -1.87
N PRO A 324 3.60 -20.00 -1.25
CA PRO A 324 4.46 -19.50 -0.20
C PRO A 324 5.27 -18.29 -0.63
N VAL A 325 5.59 -17.42 0.31
CA VAL A 325 6.40 -16.23 0.01
C VAL A 325 7.71 -16.28 0.79
N ILE A 326 8.83 -16.06 0.10
CA ILE A 326 10.12 -15.77 0.73
C ILE A 326 10.32 -14.27 0.69
N CYS A 327 10.39 -13.59 1.83
CA CYS A 327 10.56 -12.14 1.85
C CYS A 327 11.62 -11.66 2.84
N SER A 328 12.12 -10.46 2.61
CA SER A 328 12.91 -9.74 3.61
C SER A 328 12.08 -9.54 4.89
N ASP A 329 12.67 -9.82 6.06
CA ASP A 329 12.05 -9.49 7.36
C ASP A 329 12.14 -7.99 7.61
N LEU A 330 11.39 -7.24 6.82
CA LEU A 330 11.46 -5.79 6.80
C LEU A 330 10.06 -5.17 6.59
N GLY A 331 9.68 -4.28 7.51
CA GLY A 331 8.47 -3.47 7.39
C GLY A 331 7.21 -4.28 7.12
N ASN A 332 6.42 -3.84 6.15
CA ASN A 332 5.15 -4.50 5.81
C ASN A 332 5.34 -5.89 5.20
N ALA A 333 6.39 -6.11 4.43
CA ALA A 333 6.65 -7.44 3.86
C ALA A 333 6.87 -8.47 4.97
N GLY A 334 7.78 -8.19 5.92
CA GLY A 334 8.03 -9.07 7.05
C GLY A 334 6.83 -9.24 7.98
N SER A 335 6.01 -8.19 8.17
CA SER A 335 4.84 -8.24 9.05
C SER A 335 3.69 -9.10 8.52
N LEU A 336 3.58 -9.27 7.20
CA LEU A 336 2.56 -10.10 6.56
C LEU A 336 2.90 -11.59 6.56
N ILE A 337 4.16 -11.97 6.77
CA ILE A 337 4.60 -13.34 6.73
C ILE A 337 4.77 -13.89 8.14
N SER A 338 4.09 -15.01 8.41
CA SER A 338 4.36 -15.88 9.56
C SER A 338 5.37 -16.93 9.13
N ASP A 339 6.61 -16.84 9.66
CA ASP A 339 7.71 -17.72 9.24
C ASP A 339 7.39 -19.19 9.49
N GLY A 340 7.58 -20.03 8.47
CA GLY A 340 7.24 -21.43 8.49
C GLY A 340 5.74 -21.76 8.40
N VAL A 341 4.85 -20.76 8.34
CA VAL A 341 3.39 -20.96 8.27
C VAL A 341 2.82 -20.44 6.94
N THR A 342 3.15 -19.23 6.53
CA THR A 342 2.66 -18.62 5.27
C THR A 342 3.78 -18.37 4.26
N GLY A 343 5.01 -18.56 4.69
CA GLY A 343 6.21 -18.30 3.92
C GLY A 343 7.44 -18.35 4.80
N PHE A 344 8.53 -17.77 4.30
CA PHE A 344 9.81 -17.76 5.01
C PHE A 344 10.39 -16.36 4.99
N LYS A 345 11.04 -15.98 6.08
CA LYS A 345 11.69 -14.68 6.23
C LYS A 345 13.21 -14.82 6.26
N PHE A 346 13.88 -13.81 5.75
CA PHE A 346 15.34 -13.68 5.83
C PHE A 346 15.73 -12.22 6.14
N PRO A 347 16.89 -11.96 6.75
CA PRO A 347 17.41 -10.60 6.97
C PRO A 347 17.61 -9.86 5.65
N ALA A 348 17.08 -8.64 5.56
CA ALA A 348 16.98 -7.88 4.31
C ALA A 348 18.34 -7.58 3.61
N ASP A 349 19.44 -7.68 4.34
CA ASP A 349 20.80 -7.42 3.89
C ASP A 349 21.62 -8.70 3.61
N SER A 350 21.02 -9.90 3.74
CA SER A 350 21.74 -11.16 3.67
C SER A 350 21.38 -12.01 2.45
N ALA A 351 22.17 -11.92 1.40
CA ALA A 351 22.11 -12.80 0.23
C ALA A 351 22.38 -14.28 0.61
N GLU A 352 23.24 -14.52 1.60
CA GLU A 352 23.53 -15.87 2.10
C GLU A 352 22.30 -16.51 2.73
N GLN A 353 21.62 -15.81 3.63
CA GLN A 353 20.43 -16.35 4.30
C GLN A 353 19.25 -16.51 3.34
N LEU A 354 19.11 -15.63 2.33
CA LEU A 354 18.16 -15.85 1.24
C LEU A 354 18.46 -17.16 0.50
N ALA A 355 19.72 -17.40 0.12
CA ALA A 355 20.12 -18.66 -0.54
C ALA A 355 19.84 -19.90 0.33
N GLN A 356 20.11 -19.83 1.63
CA GLN A 356 19.80 -20.90 2.57
C GLN A 356 18.28 -21.12 2.72
N THR A 357 17.50 -20.05 2.72
CA THR A 357 16.03 -20.10 2.85
C THR A 357 15.37 -20.80 1.66
N LEU A 358 15.94 -20.75 0.46
CA LEU A 358 15.44 -21.47 -0.71
C LEU A 358 15.38 -22.99 -0.48
N ASN A 359 16.29 -23.57 0.31
CA ASN A 359 16.28 -24.99 0.61
C ASN A 359 15.08 -25.44 1.47
N ARG A 360 14.45 -24.51 2.20
CA ARG A 360 13.24 -24.77 3.01
C ARG A 360 12.01 -25.08 2.15
N LEU A 361 12.04 -24.76 0.84
CA LEU A 361 10.94 -25.03 -0.09
C LEU A 361 10.75 -26.51 -0.42
N GLN A 362 11.71 -27.38 -0.12
CA GLN A 362 11.60 -28.81 -0.42
C GLN A 362 10.41 -29.48 0.27
N HIS A 363 9.98 -28.98 1.43
CA HIS A 363 8.89 -29.53 2.26
C HIS A 363 7.91 -28.42 2.69
N ALA A 364 7.43 -27.63 1.74
CA ALA A 364 6.60 -26.45 2.03
C ALA A 364 5.11 -26.65 1.71
N GLU A 365 4.61 -27.92 1.64
CA GLU A 365 3.19 -28.20 1.44
C GLU A 365 2.33 -27.54 2.53
N SER A 366 2.66 -27.72 3.80
CA SER A 366 1.95 -27.13 4.93
C SER A 366 2.00 -25.59 4.92
N VAL A 367 3.10 -25.02 4.44
CA VAL A 367 3.24 -23.57 4.28
C VAL A 367 2.34 -23.03 3.14
N SER A 368 2.21 -23.82 2.07
CA SER A 368 1.28 -23.52 0.99
C SER A 368 -0.18 -23.51 1.47
N GLU A 369 -0.56 -24.50 2.26
CA GLU A 369 -1.89 -24.57 2.89
C GLU A 369 -2.12 -23.39 3.87
N GLY A 370 -1.12 -23.08 4.69
CA GLY A 370 -1.15 -21.96 5.63
C GLY A 370 -1.32 -20.62 4.93
N ALA A 371 -0.65 -20.41 3.79
CA ALA A 371 -0.79 -19.22 2.96
C ALA A 371 -2.25 -19.08 2.43
N LEU A 372 -2.82 -20.16 1.89
CA LEU A 372 -4.21 -20.17 1.41
C LEU A 372 -5.21 -19.92 2.52
N LYS A 373 -5.06 -20.58 3.66
CA LYS A 373 -5.92 -20.39 4.83
C LYS A 373 -5.91 -18.91 5.28
N THR A 374 -4.71 -18.34 5.38
CA THR A 374 -4.56 -16.93 5.76
C THR A 374 -5.23 -15.99 4.75
N TYR A 375 -5.14 -16.28 3.45
CA TYR A 375 -5.87 -15.55 2.42
C TYR A 375 -7.39 -15.64 2.64
N GLN A 376 -7.93 -16.83 2.83
CA GLN A 376 -9.37 -17.06 2.99
C GLN A 376 -9.94 -16.35 4.23
N GLU A 377 -9.19 -16.28 5.31
CA GLU A 377 -9.59 -15.63 6.55
C GLU A 377 -9.54 -14.09 6.47
N ASN A 378 -8.54 -13.52 5.77
CA ASN A 378 -8.21 -12.11 5.94
C ASN A 378 -8.23 -11.27 4.64
N PHE A 379 -8.09 -11.87 3.46
CA PHE A 379 -7.77 -11.13 2.23
C PHE A 379 -8.78 -11.34 1.10
N THR A 380 -9.93 -11.96 1.39
CA THR A 380 -11.04 -12.08 0.44
C THR A 380 -11.86 -10.79 0.40
N ALA A 381 -12.60 -10.57 -0.70
CA ALA A 381 -13.51 -9.44 -0.85
C ALA A 381 -14.53 -9.37 0.30
N GLU A 382 -15.11 -10.53 0.69
CA GLU A 382 -16.11 -10.62 1.75
C GLU A 382 -15.52 -10.31 3.14
N ALA A 383 -14.31 -10.81 3.45
CA ALA A 383 -13.63 -10.47 4.70
C ALA A 383 -13.31 -8.97 4.77
N ASN A 384 -12.87 -8.38 3.65
CA ASN A 384 -12.59 -6.97 3.53
C ASN A 384 -13.86 -6.12 3.72
N TYR A 385 -14.98 -6.51 3.09
CA TYR A 385 -16.26 -5.81 3.23
C TYR A 385 -16.73 -5.78 4.68
N ARG A 386 -16.71 -6.93 5.38
CA ARG A 386 -17.10 -7.00 6.80
C ARG A 386 -16.24 -6.08 7.66
N GLN A 387 -14.93 -6.08 7.48
CA GLN A 387 -14.02 -5.20 8.20
C GLN A 387 -14.29 -3.72 7.87
N LEU A 388 -14.50 -3.39 6.60
CA LEU A 388 -14.80 -2.03 6.15
C LEU A 388 -16.09 -1.50 6.79
N MET A 389 -17.15 -2.31 6.81
CA MET A 389 -18.43 -1.93 7.42
C MET A 389 -18.33 -1.74 8.93
N ALA A 390 -17.56 -2.55 9.63
CA ALA A 390 -17.29 -2.37 11.06
C ALA A 390 -16.58 -1.03 11.33
N ILE A 391 -15.61 -0.66 10.50
CA ILE A 391 -14.89 0.61 10.61
C ILE A 391 -15.82 1.80 10.30
N TYR A 392 -16.64 1.70 9.26
CA TYR A 392 -17.60 2.74 8.90
C TYR A 392 -18.63 2.95 10.01
N SER A 393 -19.19 1.88 10.57
CA SER A 393 -20.12 1.95 11.68
C SER A 393 -19.51 2.66 12.90
N LYS A 394 -18.29 2.30 13.25
CA LYS A 394 -17.55 2.95 14.36
C LYS A 394 -17.32 4.45 14.11
N ALA A 395 -16.98 4.83 12.87
CA ALA A 395 -16.76 6.22 12.50
C ALA A 395 -18.06 7.04 12.57
N MET A 396 -19.17 6.47 12.13
CA MET A 396 -20.50 7.12 12.15
C MET A 396 -21.03 7.28 13.57
N GLN A 397 -20.91 6.27 14.44
CA GLN A 397 -21.34 6.34 15.85
C GLN A 397 -20.60 7.47 16.58
N LYS A 398 -19.29 7.54 16.48
CA LYS A 398 -18.49 8.58 17.14
C LYS A 398 -18.79 9.99 16.61
N SER A 399 -19.27 10.13 15.38
CA SER A 399 -19.71 11.40 14.82
C SER A 399 -21.08 11.80 15.36
N GLY A 400 -22.00 10.86 15.59
CA GLY A 400 -23.29 11.10 16.23
C GLY A 400 -23.17 11.64 17.65
N GLU A 401 -22.33 11.00 18.47
CA GLU A 401 -22.03 11.42 19.85
C GLU A 401 -21.45 12.84 19.95
N ARG A 402 -20.67 13.28 18.94
CA ARG A 402 -20.13 14.65 18.89
C ARG A 402 -21.15 15.72 18.51
N ASN A 403 -22.24 15.33 17.86
CA ASN A 403 -23.27 16.25 17.37
C ASN A 403 -24.46 16.36 18.33
N GLU A 404 -24.54 15.51 19.36
CA GLU A 404 -25.52 15.69 20.43
C GLU A 404 -25.08 16.88 21.31
N PRO A 405 -25.94 17.92 21.49
CA PRO A 405 -25.65 18.99 22.41
C PRO A 405 -25.48 18.38 23.81
N SER A 406 -24.32 18.65 24.43
CA SER A 406 -24.13 18.36 25.86
C SER A 406 -25.24 19.03 26.64
N CYS A 407 -26.25 18.27 27.04
CA CYS A 407 -27.20 18.69 28.05
C CYS A 407 -26.42 18.81 29.38
N GLY A 408 -25.94 20.02 29.66
CA GLY A 408 -25.36 20.45 30.92
C GLY A 408 -26.15 21.64 31.44
#